data_9400cbe5b62ce362ac0b2c7a70e27626
#
_entry.id   9400cbe5b62ce362ac0b2c7a70e27626
#
_cell.length_a   1.000
_cell.length_b   1.000
_cell.length_c   1.000
_cell.angle_alpha   90.00
_cell.angle_beta   90.00
_cell.angle_gamma   90.00
#
_symmetry.space_group_name_H-M   'P 1'
#
loop_
_entity.id
_entity.type
_entity.pdbx_description
1 polymer ?
#
loop_
_entity_poly.entity_id
_entity_poly.type
_entity_poly.pdbx_seq_one_letter_code
_entity_poly.pdbx_strand_id
1 'polypeptide(L)'
;MHASQQVARRYNATVNIESSLLTLADRIDALLPQTQCEQCGHHGCRPYAEAIARGEAPINRCPPGGAAGIEKLAALLDKPMLPLDPDHGIEKPRALARIVEADCIGCTKCIQACPVDAIVGASKLMHTVIADDCTGCELCVPACPVDCIVLLPMPSAQIDAAHADAARAHFQRREARLDRQRRQRDAELAAHKAAVAAQAIRRNPVLEALARAKARKPDAAP
;
A
#
# COMPACT_ATOMS: atom_id res chain seq x y z
N MET A 1 -39.76 24.73 -3.72
CA MET A 1 -38.43 25.15 -4.22
C MET A 1 -37.31 25.14 -3.17
N HIS A 2 -37.57 24.99 -1.85
CA HIS A 2 -36.51 25.05 -0.82
C HIS A 2 -35.75 23.75 -0.58
N ALA A 3 -36.34 22.55 -0.78
CA ALA A 3 -35.71 21.27 -0.51
C ALA A 3 -34.53 20.95 -1.47
N SER A 4 -34.68 21.25 -2.76
CA SER A 4 -33.65 21.01 -3.77
C SER A 4 -32.40 21.86 -3.57
N GLN A 5 -32.55 23.10 -3.07
CA GLN A 5 -31.41 23.99 -2.78
C GLN A 5 -30.62 23.53 -1.53
N GLN A 6 -31.32 22.96 -0.53
CA GLN A 6 -30.62 22.40 0.66
C GLN A 6 -29.84 21.13 0.36
N VAL A 7 -30.36 20.26 -0.51
CA VAL A 7 -29.65 19.05 -0.97
C VAL A 7 -28.42 19.45 -1.78
N ALA A 8 -28.52 20.37 -2.72
CA ALA A 8 -27.41 20.87 -3.50
C ALA A 8 -26.31 21.54 -2.65
N ARG A 9 -26.68 22.30 -1.63
CA ARG A 9 -25.73 22.93 -0.68
C ARG A 9 -24.97 21.85 0.16
N ARG A 10 -25.68 20.82 0.63
CA ARG A 10 -25.07 19.71 1.37
C ARG A 10 -24.11 18.91 0.48
N TYR A 11 -24.52 18.60 -0.75
CA TYR A 11 -23.68 17.88 -1.72
C TYR A 11 -22.42 18.68 -2.05
N ASN A 12 -22.54 19.98 -2.36
CA ASN A 12 -21.39 20.84 -2.65
C ASN A 12 -20.47 21.04 -1.44
N ALA A 13 -21.01 21.07 -0.22
CA ALA A 13 -20.22 21.16 1.00
C ALA A 13 -19.40 19.86 1.22
N THR A 14 -19.99 18.70 0.98
CA THR A 14 -19.33 17.40 1.09
C THR A 14 -18.21 17.25 0.06
N VAL A 15 -18.46 17.62 -1.20
CA VAL A 15 -17.46 17.58 -2.28
C VAL A 15 -16.30 18.54 -2.00
N ASN A 16 -16.57 19.73 -1.48
CA ASN A 16 -15.51 20.69 -1.11
C ASN A 16 -14.67 20.21 0.07
N ILE A 17 -15.27 19.54 1.05
CA ILE A 17 -14.53 18.97 2.19
C ILE A 17 -13.60 17.84 1.73
N GLU A 18 -14.07 16.94 0.88
CA GLU A 18 -13.24 15.86 0.33
C GLU A 18 -12.08 16.38 -0.52
N SER A 19 -12.30 17.36 -1.37
CA SER A 19 -11.26 18.00 -2.18
C SER A 19 -10.21 18.70 -1.29
N SER A 20 -10.63 19.40 -0.23
CA SER A 20 -9.75 20.06 0.73
C SER A 20 -8.94 19.05 1.54
N LEU A 21 -9.52 17.92 1.95
CA LEU A 21 -8.84 16.85 2.69
C LEU A 21 -7.80 16.14 1.82
N LEU A 22 -8.09 15.89 0.54
CA LEU A 22 -7.13 15.32 -0.40
C LEU A 22 -5.90 16.24 -0.55
N THR A 23 -6.13 17.54 -0.73
CA THR A 23 -5.02 18.52 -0.82
C THR A 23 -4.18 18.56 0.46
N LEU A 24 -4.81 18.49 1.65
CA LEU A 24 -4.10 18.43 2.92
C LEU A 24 -3.31 17.12 3.06
N ALA A 25 -3.91 15.98 2.67
CA ALA A 25 -3.22 14.69 2.68
C ALA A 25 -1.98 14.69 1.76
N ASP A 26 -2.05 15.34 0.60
CA ASP A 26 -0.89 15.49 -0.30
C ASP A 26 0.25 16.28 0.36
N ARG A 27 -0.07 17.37 1.05
CA ARG A 27 0.91 18.18 1.78
C ARG A 27 1.55 17.41 2.94
N ILE A 28 0.75 16.63 3.68
CA ILE A 28 1.23 15.77 4.75
C ILE A 28 2.13 14.66 4.18
N ASP A 29 1.68 13.97 3.12
CA ASP A 29 2.43 12.90 2.47
C ASP A 29 3.81 13.37 1.97
N ALA A 30 3.89 14.60 1.46
CA ALA A 30 5.15 15.20 1.02
C ALA A 30 6.16 15.40 2.17
N LEU A 31 5.71 15.51 3.42
CA LEU A 31 6.57 15.64 4.60
C LEU A 31 6.99 14.31 5.21
N LEU A 32 6.34 13.20 4.84
CA LEU A 32 6.66 11.88 5.36
C LEU A 32 7.91 11.29 4.69
N PRO A 33 8.71 10.50 5.40
CA PRO A 33 9.99 9.98 4.91
C PRO A 33 9.89 8.95 3.79
N GLN A 34 8.70 8.51 3.44
CA GLN A 34 8.42 7.54 2.36
C GLN A 34 9.13 6.19 2.50
N THR A 35 9.44 5.78 3.72
CA THR A 35 10.04 4.45 4.00
C THR A 35 9.08 3.31 3.75
N GLN A 36 7.77 3.56 3.75
CA GLN A 36 6.70 2.55 3.56
C GLN A 36 6.79 1.37 4.55
N CYS A 37 7.25 1.64 5.79
CA CYS A 37 7.62 0.62 6.79
C CYS A 37 6.46 0.08 7.63
N GLU A 38 5.27 0.68 7.51
CA GLU A 38 4.04 0.30 8.24
C GLU A 38 4.12 0.42 9.78
N GLN A 39 5.22 0.93 10.36
CA GLN A 39 5.38 1.06 11.81
C GLN A 39 4.31 1.96 12.44
N CYS A 40 3.79 2.94 11.70
CA CYS A 40 2.68 3.81 12.14
C CYS A 40 1.32 3.09 12.21
N GLY A 41 1.25 1.80 11.88
CA GLY A 41 0.02 1.02 11.82
C GLY A 41 -0.81 1.21 10.53
N HIS A 42 -0.25 1.88 9.52
CA HIS A 42 -0.90 2.10 8.22
C HIS A 42 -0.11 1.40 7.10
N HIS A 43 -0.80 0.95 6.07
CA HIS A 43 -0.20 0.29 4.91
C HIS A 43 0.47 1.31 3.98
N GLY A 44 1.61 1.86 4.43
CA GLY A 44 2.40 2.87 3.74
C GLY A 44 2.18 4.30 4.23
N CYS A 45 2.94 5.24 3.68
CA CYS A 45 2.93 6.64 4.11
C CYS A 45 1.66 7.38 3.71
N ARG A 46 1.12 7.14 2.50
CA ARG A 46 -0.09 7.80 2.01
C ARG A 46 -1.32 7.55 2.88
N PRO A 47 -1.69 6.31 3.25
CA PRO A 47 -2.81 6.05 4.17
C PRO A 47 -2.65 6.72 5.54
N TYR A 48 -1.42 6.82 6.05
CA TYR A 48 -1.16 7.57 7.29
C TYR A 48 -1.39 9.07 7.11
N ALA A 49 -0.93 9.66 6.00
CA ALA A 49 -1.18 11.06 5.67
C ALA A 49 -2.69 11.37 5.56
N GLU A 50 -3.45 10.50 4.95
CA GLU A 50 -4.91 10.61 4.84
C GLU A 50 -5.60 10.50 6.20
N ALA A 51 -5.17 9.57 7.07
CA ALA A 51 -5.69 9.44 8.42
C ALA A 51 -5.41 10.69 9.28
N ILE A 52 -4.21 11.30 9.16
CA ILE A 52 -3.89 12.57 9.81
C ILE A 52 -4.79 13.69 9.28
N ALA A 53 -4.98 13.78 7.96
CA ALA A 53 -5.80 14.81 7.33
C ALA A 53 -7.27 14.75 7.77
N ARG A 54 -7.79 13.53 8.01
CA ARG A 54 -9.14 13.30 8.55
C ARG A 54 -9.22 13.43 10.08
N GLY A 55 -8.10 13.63 10.78
CA GLY A 55 -8.06 13.68 12.25
C GLY A 55 -8.20 12.32 12.94
N GLU A 56 -8.07 11.22 12.20
CA GLU A 56 -8.18 9.84 12.69
C GLU A 56 -6.86 9.32 13.31
N ALA A 57 -5.73 9.94 12.97
CA ALA A 57 -4.43 9.59 13.50
C ALA A 57 -3.68 10.83 14.01
N PRO A 58 -2.95 10.72 15.13
CA PRO A 58 -2.05 11.78 15.59
C PRO A 58 -0.80 11.85 14.70
N ILE A 59 -0.05 12.97 14.79
CA ILE A 59 1.11 13.26 13.94
C ILE A 59 2.40 12.56 14.38
N ASN A 60 2.40 11.86 15.49
CA ASN A 60 3.60 11.39 16.20
C ASN A 60 3.82 9.86 16.11
N ARG A 61 3.22 9.17 15.12
CA ARG A 61 3.34 7.70 14.98
C ARG A 61 4.39 7.24 13.95
N CYS A 62 5.24 8.14 13.46
CA CYS A 62 6.21 7.79 12.42
C CYS A 62 7.65 7.75 12.97
N PRO A 63 8.20 6.58 13.39
CA PRO A 63 9.57 6.50 13.90
C PRO A 63 10.63 6.91 12.88
N PRO A 64 10.56 6.54 11.58
CA PRO A 64 11.54 7.01 10.60
C PRO A 64 11.48 8.51 10.33
N GLY A 65 10.35 9.18 10.60
CA GLY A 65 10.22 10.63 10.54
C GLY A 65 10.83 11.33 11.76
N GLY A 66 10.82 10.63 12.89
CA GLY A 66 11.36 11.11 14.16
C GLY A 66 10.80 12.44 14.63
N ALA A 67 11.53 13.10 15.52
CA ALA A 67 11.18 14.41 16.05
C ALA A 67 11.10 15.47 14.94
N ALA A 68 12.00 15.45 13.96
CA ALA A 68 12.00 16.39 12.85
C ALA A 68 10.77 16.26 11.94
N GLY A 69 10.26 15.04 11.73
CA GLY A 69 9.02 14.81 10.99
C GLY A 69 7.80 15.33 11.74
N ILE A 70 7.74 15.10 13.06
CA ILE A 70 6.67 15.60 13.92
C ILE A 70 6.64 17.13 13.93
N GLU A 71 7.79 17.78 14.03
CA GLU A 71 7.91 19.23 13.97
C GLU A 71 7.33 19.81 12.67
N LYS A 72 7.71 19.25 11.52
CA LYS A 72 7.18 19.67 10.21
C LYS A 72 5.66 19.49 10.10
N LEU A 73 5.14 18.39 10.61
CA LEU A 73 3.69 18.11 10.61
C LEU A 73 2.95 19.03 11.60
N ALA A 74 3.51 19.30 12.77
CA ALA A 74 2.96 20.23 13.75
C ALA A 74 2.87 21.65 13.17
N ALA A 75 3.92 22.11 12.51
CA ALA A 75 3.96 23.41 11.84
C ALA A 75 2.95 23.50 10.68
N LEU A 76 2.82 22.43 9.87
CA LEU A 76 1.86 22.38 8.76
C LEU A 76 0.42 22.48 9.23
N LEU A 77 0.11 21.85 10.38
CA LEU A 77 -1.26 21.66 10.88
C LEU A 77 -1.65 22.63 11.99
N ASP A 78 -0.73 23.54 12.36
CA ASP A 78 -0.89 24.43 13.52
C ASP A 78 -1.27 23.67 14.80
N LYS A 79 -0.54 22.57 15.06
CA LYS A 79 -0.76 21.71 16.23
C LYS A 79 0.47 21.73 17.15
N PRO A 80 0.29 21.48 18.46
CA PRO A 80 1.41 21.35 19.37
C PRO A 80 2.31 20.16 18.98
N MET A 81 3.61 20.30 19.21
CA MET A 81 4.55 19.17 19.11
C MET A 81 4.21 18.10 20.15
N LEU A 82 4.21 16.85 19.70
CA LEU A 82 4.03 15.68 20.56
C LEU A 82 5.34 14.88 20.57
N PRO A 83 5.69 14.21 21.67
CA PRO A 83 6.77 13.22 21.66
C PRO A 83 6.38 12.06 20.72
N LEU A 84 7.38 11.38 20.16
CA LEU A 84 7.14 10.17 19.36
C LEU A 84 6.38 9.15 20.20
N ASP A 85 5.35 8.55 19.60
CA ASP A 85 4.52 7.54 20.25
C ASP A 85 5.34 6.23 20.42
N PRO A 86 5.66 5.80 21.66
CA PRO A 86 6.51 4.63 21.89
C PRO A 86 5.86 3.32 21.44
N ASP A 87 4.53 3.25 21.34
CA ASP A 87 3.80 2.05 20.90
C ASP A 87 4.07 1.74 19.41
N HIS A 88 4.55 2.72 18.65
CA HIS A 88 4.89 2.58 17.24
C HIS A 88 6.40 2.40 16.99
N GLY A 89 7.22 2.42 18.04
CA GLY A 89 8.66 2.22 17.98
C GLY A 89 9.47 3.46 18.33
N ILE A 90 10.76 3.39 18.06
CA ILE A 90 11.73 4.45 18.40
C ILE A 90 12.40 4.99 17.15
N GLU A 91 12.81 6.24 17.19
CA GLU A 91 13.67 6.82 16.17
C GLU A 91 15.03 6.14 16.20
N LYS A 92 15.50 5.66 15.05
CA LYS A 92 16.81 5.01 14.90
C LYS A 92 17.44 5.41 13.57
N PRO A 93 18.79 5.30 13.47
CA PRO A 93 19.48 5.54 12.20
C PRO A 93 18.93 4.65 11.09
N ARG A 94 18.87 5.22 9.88
CA ARG A 94 18.52 4.45 8.69
C ARG A 94 19.51 3.31 8.48
N ALA A 95 19.01 2.14 8.08
CA ALA A 95 19.85 1.01 7.71
C ALA A 95 19.45 0.51 6.31
N LEU A 96 20.42 -0.03 5.56
CA LEU A 96 20.18 -0.73 4.32
C LEU A 96 20.14 -2.23 4.56
N ALA A 97 19.18 -2.90 3.95
CA ALA A 97 19.16 -4.34 3.93
C ALA A 97 20.25 -4.85 2.96
N ARG A 98 20.99 -5.88 3.39
CA ARG A 98 21.94 -6.64 2.57
C ARG A 98 21.65 -8.12 2.71
N ILE A 99 21.55 -8.82 1.60
CA ILE A 99 21.37 -10.27 1.58
C ILE A 99 22.75 -10.94 1.57
N VAL A 100 22.96 -11.88 2.50
CA VAL A 100 24.11 -12.78 2.48
C VAL A 100 23.84 -13.84 1.44
N GLU A 101 24.41 -13.67 0.26
CA GLU A 101 24.08 -14.48 -0.93
C GLU A 101 24.37 -15.96 -0.74
N ALA A 102 25.41 -16.30 0.02
CA ALA A 102 25.79 -17.68 0.34
C ALA A 102 24.70 -18.44 1.13
N ASP A 103 23.91 -17.72 1.92
CA ASP A 103 22.86 -18.29 2.77
C ASP A 103 21.48 -18.19 2.11
N CYS A 104 21.38 -17.50 0.96
CA CYS A 104 20.12 -17.24 0.29
C CYS A 104 19.62 -18.47 -0.48
N ILE A 105 18.45 -18.99 -0.09
CA ILE A 105 17.82 -20.17 -0.72
C ILE A 105 16.92 -19.85 -1.92
N GLY A 106 16.81 -18.59 -2.33
CA GLY A 106 15.97 -18.19 -3.47
C GLY A 106 14.46 -18.34 -3.26
N CYS A 107 13.97 -18.13 -2.03
CA CYS A 107 12.55 -18.36 -1.68
C CYS A 107 11.60 -17.24 -2.14
N THR A 108 12.09 -16.11 -2.63
CA THR A 108 11.35 -14.92 -3.12
C THR A 108 10.52 -14.17 -2.10
N LYS A 109 10.46 -14.56 -0.82
CA LYS A 109 9.63 -13.89 0.20
C LYS A 109 10.05 -12.44 0.46
N CYS A 110 11.35 -12.14 0.46
CA CYS A 110 11.86 -10.78 0.62
C CYS A 110 11.47 -9.87 -0.56
N ILE A 111 11.43 -10.41 -1.80
CA ILE A 111 10.94 -9.66 -2.97
C ILE A 111 9.47 -9.29 -2.79
N GLN A 112 8.66 -10.22 -2.29
CA GLN A 112 7.23 -9.99 -2.05
C GLN A 112 6.99 -8.97 -0.92
N ALA A 113 7.85 -8.99 0.10
CA ALA A 113 7.76 -8.09 1.25
C ALA A 113 8.27 -6.67 0.96
N CYS A 114 9.12 -6.48 -0.07
CA CYS A 114 9.71 -5.19 -0.37
C CYS A 114 8.65 -4.21 -0.93
N PRO A 115 8.37 -3.08 -0.26
CA PRO A 115 7.32 -2.16 -0.68
C PRO A 115 7.68 -1.30 -1.90
N VAL A 116 8.96 -1.27 -2.27
CA VAL A 116 9.51 -0.41 -3.34
C VAL A 116 10.20 -1.20 -4.46
N ASP A 117 10.04 -2.53 -4.48
CA ASP A 117 10.68 -3.43 -5.44
C ASP A 117 12.24 -3.31 -5.48
N ALA A 118 12.87 -2.94 -4.38
CA ALA A 118 14.32 -2.79 -4.29
C ALA A 118 15.08 -4.12 -4.20
N ILE A 119 14.41 -5.26 -4.23
CA ILE A 119 15.04 -6.59 -4.16
C ILE A 119 14.81 -7.33 -5.47
N VAL A 120 15.88 -7.76 -6.10
CA VAL A 120 15.86 -8.50 -7.36
C VAL A 120 16.34 -9.94 -7.17
N GLY A 121 15.88 -10.83 -8.03
CA GLY A 121 16.21 -12.26 -8.02
C GLY A 121 15.05 -13.08 -8.57
N ALA A 122 15.17 -14.40 -8.46
CA ALA A 122 14.14 -15.32 -8.92
C ALA A 122 14.06 -16.55 -8.01
N SER A 123 13.00 -17.35 -8.19
CA SER A 123 12.83 -18.62 -7.47
C SER A 123 14.02 -19.53 -7.69
N LYS A 124 14.60 -20.07 -6.61
CA LYS A 124 15.79 -20.93 -6.58
C LYS A 124 17.10 -20.27 -7.06
N LEU A 125 17.11 -18.95 -7.22
CA LEU A 125 18.30 -18.15 -7.48
C LEU A 125 18.51 -17.20 -6.32
N MET A 126 19.77 -16.80 -6.06
CA MET A 126 20.07 -15.81 -5.01
C MET A 126 19.37 -14.48 -5.29
N HIS A 127 19.11 -13.74 -4.22
CA HIS A 127 18.55 -12.41 -4.31
C HIS A 127 19.59 -11.37 -3.94
N THR A 128 19.42 -10.14 -4.46
CA THR A 128 20.25 -9.00 -4.07
C THR A 128 19.40 -7.76 -3.87
N VAL A 129 19.91 -6.80 -3.11
CA VAL A 129 19.22 -5.52 -2.83
C VAL A 129 19.84 -4.42 -3.68
N ILE A 130 19.00 -3.65 -4.36
CA ILE A 130 19.40 -2.40 -5.02
C ILE A 130 19.49 -1.34 -3.93
N ALA A 131 20.71 -0.99 -3.55
CA ALA A 131 20.97 -0.12 -2.39
C ALA A 131 20.32 1.27 -2.53
N ASP A 132 20.36 1.85 -3.73
CA ASP A 132 19.82 3.18 -4.02
C ASP A 132 18.28 3.23 -3.93
N ASP A 133 17.59 2.10 -4.16
CA ASP A 133 16.15 1.99 -4.05
C ASP A 133 15.68 1.56 -2.65
N CYS A 134 16.59 1.04 -1.82
CA CYS A 134 16.23 0.53 -0.50
C CYS A 134 15.88 1.66 0.47
N THR A 135 14.67 1.65 0.99
CA THR A 135 14.18 2.65 1.95
C THR A 135 14.57 2.38 3.40
N GLY A 136 15.10 1.19 3.72
CA GLY A 136 15.40 0.80 5.10
C GLY A 136 14.16 0.44 5.92
N CYS A 137 13.08 0.02 5.28
CA CYS A 137 11.81 -0.31 5.95
C CYS A 137 11.85 -1.58 6.81
N GLU A 138 12.88 -2.42 6.67
CA GLU A 138 13.11 -3.67 7.41
C GLU A 138 12.07 -4.79 7.17
N LEU A 139 11.04 -4.59 6.35
CA LEU A 139 9.96 -5.58 6.12
C LEU A 139 10.46 -6.90 5.51
N CYS A 140 11.61 -6.90 4.84
CA CYS A 140 12.22 -8.09 4.27
C CYS A 140 12.88 -8.99 5.32
N VAL A 141 13.28 -8.44 6.48
CA VAL A 141 13.99 -9.18 7.54
C VAL A 141 13.10 -10.29 8.12
N PRO A 142 11.92 -10.01 8.70
CA PRO A 142 11.06 -11.06 9.24
C PRO A 142 10.47 -11.98 8.15
N ALA A 143 10.50 -11.58 6.89
CA ALA A 143 10.05 -12.41 5.78
C ALA A 143 11.06 -13.49 5.37
N CYS A 144 12.33 -13.38 5.79
CA CYS A 144 13.38 -14.31 5.44
C CYS A 144 13.33 -15.56 6.34
N PRO A 145 13.10 -16.77 5.79
CA PRO A 145 12.98 -17.97 6.62
C PRO A 145 14.34 -18.55 7.07
N VAL A 146 15.45 -18.01 6.56
CA VAL A 146 16.82 -18.46 6.84
C VAL A 146 17.70 -17.34 7.40
N ASP A 147 17.10 -16.22 7.77
CA ASP A 147 17.75 -15.06 8.40
C ASP A 147 18.99 -14.54 7.66
N CYS A 148 19.02 -14.69 6.32
CA CYS A 148 20.16 -14.27 5.51
C CYS A 148 20.19 -12.77 5.18
N ILE A 149 19.33 -11.93 5.83
CA ILE A 149 19.26 -10.49 5.61
C ILE A 149 19.83 -9.75 6.81
N VAL A 150 20.89 -8.99 6.58
CA VAL A 150 21.51 -8.14 7.59
C VAL A 150 21.23 -6.67 7.31
N LEU A 151 21.21 -5.86 8.36
CA LEU A 151 21.01 -4.40 8.28
C LEU A 151 22.36 -3.71 8.44
N LEU A 152 22.72 -2.90 7.47
CA LEU A 152 23.94 -2.09 7.47
C LEU A 152 23.59 -0.65 7.84
N PRO A 153 24.12 -0.08 8.93
CA PRO A 153 23.89 1.31 9.30
C PRO A 153 24.32 2.24 8.17
N MET A 154 23.50 3.25 7.90
CA MET A 154 23.83 4.31 6.94
C MET A 154 24.40 5.52 7.68
N PRO A 155 25.40 6.22 7.09
CA PRO A 155 25.99 7.42 7.70
C PRO A 155 24.99 8.56 7.90
N SER A 156 23.96 8.63 7.03
CA SER A 156 22.88 9.62 7.12
C SER A 156 21.64 9.00 7.73
N ALA A 157 21.14 9.59 8.81
CA ALA A 157 19.91 9.17 9.47
C ALA A 157 18.66 9.53 8.65
N GLN A 158 18.75 10.53 7.76
CA GLN A 158 17.58 11.05 7.05
C GLN A 158 17.60 10.64 5.57
N ILE A 159 16.40 10.34 5.07
CA ILE A 159 16.14 10.21 3.63
C ILE A 159 16.04 11.64 3.07
N ASP A 160 16.82 11.95 2.05
CA ASP A 160 16.66 13.22 1.34
C ASP A 160 15.37 13.26 0.52
N ALA A 161 14.96 14.45 0.09
CA ALA A 161 13.70 14.64 -0.62
C ALA A 161 13.67 13.87 -1.95
N ALA A 162 14.78 13.80 -2.67
CA ALA A 162 14.84 13.11 -3.96
C ALA A 162 14.65 11.60 -3.79
N HIS A 163 15.30 11.01 -2.77
CA HIS A 163 15.12 9.60 -2.44
C HIS A 163 13.69 9.31 -1.94
N ALA A 164 13.10 10.20 -1.12
CA ALA A 164 11.71 10.06 -0.68
C ALA A 164 10.72 10.08 -1.86
N ASP A 165 10.92 10.98 -2.82
CA ASP A 165 10.08 11.06 -4.02
C ASP A 165 10.25 9.83 -4.91
N ALA A 166 11.48 9.34 -5.10
CA ALA A 166 11.74 8.08 -5.79
C ALA A 166 11.07 6.89 -5.10
N ALA A 167 11.20 6.77 -3.77
CA ALA A 167 10.57 5.71 -2.98
C ALA A 167 9.04 5.74 -3.08
N ARG A 168 8.41 6.93 -3.04
CA ARG A 168 6.98 7.11 -3.27
C ARG A 168 6.58 6.61 -4.66
N ALA A 169 7.32 6.99 -5.70
CA ALA A 169 7.06 6.57 -7.06
C ALA A 169 7.22 5.05 -7.26
N HIS A 170 8.24 4.43 -6.64
CA HIS A 170 8.43 2.98 -6.65
C HIS A 170 7.26 2.26 -5.98
N PHE A 171 6.86 2.72 -4.79
CA PHE A 171 5.71 2.17 -4.06
C PHE A 171 4.43 2.24 -4.90
N GLN A 172 4.12 3.39 -5.48
CA GLN A 172 2.92 3.57 -6.32
C GLN A 172 2.94 2.66 -7.56
N ARG A 173 4.10 2.52 -8.22
CA ARG A 173 4.24 1.60 -9.37
C ARG A 173 4.03 0.14 -8.95
N ARG A 174 4.57 -0.25 -7.80
CA ARG A 174 4.38 -1.59 -7.24
C ARG A 174 2.91 -1.86 -6.94
N GLU A 175 2.24 -0.98 -6.21
CA GLU A 175 0.82 -1.13 -5.89
C GLU A 175 -0.06 -1.23 -7.15
N ALA A 176 0.17 -0.36 -8.12
CA ALA A 176 -0.54 -0.41 -9.41
C ALA A 176 -0.28 -1.73 -10.16
N ARG A 177 0.95 -2.27 -10.12
CA ARG A 177 1.29 -3.56 -10.72
C ARG A 177 0.57 -4.72 -10.01
N LEU A 178 0.61 -4.75 -8.68
CA LEU A 178 -0.04 -5.79 -7.89
C LEU A 178 -1.56 -5.78 -8.08
N ASP A 179 -2.16 -4.60 -8.17
CA ASP A 179 -3.58 -4.45 -8.40
C ASP A 179 -3.99 -4.92 -9.81
N ARG A 180 -3.21 -4.59 -10.85
CA ARG A 180 -3.43 -5.14 -12.20
C ARG A 180 -3.35 -6.67 -12.22
N GLN A 181 -2.33 -7.25 -11.56
CA GLN A 181 -2.16 -8.71 -11.46
C GLN A 181 -3.31 -9.38 -10.71
N ARG A 182 -3.82 -8.75 -9.66
CA ARG A 182 -4.98 -9.23 -8.91
C ARG A 182 -6.22 -9.24 -9.78
N ARG A 183 -6.56 -8.13 -10.44
CA ARG A 183 -7.69 -8.04 -11.36
C ARG A 183 -7.61 -9.06 -12.49
N GLN A 184 -6.43 -9.26 -13.06
CA GLN A 184 -6.22 -10.26 -14.10
C GLN A 184 -6.50 -11.69 -13.60
N ARG A 185 -5.93 -12.06 -12.46
CA ARG A 185 -6.19 -13.37 -11.83
C ARG A 185 -7.68 -13.58 -11.53
N ASP A 186 -8.33 -12.56 -10.99
CA ASP A 186 -9.77 -12.64 -10.67
C ASP A 186 -10.61 -12.82 -11.93
N ALA A 187 -10.28 -12.13 -13.02
CA ALA A 187 -10.93 -12.31 -14.32
C ALA A 187 -10.69 -13.71 -14.89
N GLU A 188 -9.46 -14.24 -14.84
CA GLU A 188 -9.11 -15.58 -15.29
C GLU A 188 -9.87 -16.65 -14.47
N LEU A 189 -9.92 -16.49 -13.15
CA LEU A 189 -10.68 -17.39 -12.27
C LEU A 189 -12.19 -17.35 -12.56
N ALA A 190 -12.74 -16.17 -12.80
CA ALA A 190 -14.15 -16.00 -13.17
C ALA A 190 -14.45 -16.68 -14.51
N ALA A 191 -13.60 -16.47 -15.51
CA ALA A 191 -13.72 -17.11 -16.83
C ALA A 191 -13.62 -18.64 -16.72
N HIS A 192 -12.68 -19.16 -15.94
CA HIS A 192 -12.53 -20.59 -15.69
C HIS A 192 -13.78 -21.18 -15.01
N LYS A 193 -14.29 -20.53 -13.95
CA LYS A 193 -15.53 -20.95 -13.28
C LYS A 193 -16.73 -20.98 -14.23
N ALA A 194 -16.86 -19.97 -15.08
CA ALA A 194 -17.92 -19.92 -16.09
C ALA A 194 -17.80 -21.06 -17.11
N ALA A 195 -16.58 -21.34 -17.59
CA ALA A 195 -16.31 -22.43 -18.52
C ALA A 195 -16.64 -23.82 -17.91
N VAL A 196 -16.24 -24.05 -16.65
CA VAL A 196 -16.55 -25.29 -15.93
C VAL A 196 -18.07 -25.44 -15.74
N ALA A 197 -18.75 -24.36 -15.36
CA ALA A 197 -20.23 -24.39 -15.22
C ALA A 197 -20.93 -24.66 -16.54
N ALA A 198 -20.50 -24.06 -17.65
CA ALA A 198 -21.02 -24.31 -18.99
C ALA A 198 -20.79 -25.76 -19.42
N GLN A 199 -19.60 -26.33 -19.12
CA GLN A 199 -19.30 -27.72 -19.41
C GLN A 199 -20.17 -28.69 -18.59
N ALA A 200 -20.43 -28.41 -17.31
CA ALA A 200 -21.32 -29.20 -16.46
C ALA A 200 -22.75 -29.19 -16.99
N ILE A 201 -23.27 -28.06 -17.48
CA ILE A 201 -24.59 -27.94 -18.10
C ILE A 201 -24.65 -28.80 -19.35
N ARG A 202 -23.67 -28.76 -20.24
CA ARG A 202 -23.61 -29.56 -21.47
C ARG A 202 -23.57 -31.08 -21.21
N ARG A 203 -22.96 -31.49 -20.08
CA ARG A 203 -22.89 -32.92 -19.70
C ARG A 203 -24.14 -33.45 -19.04
N ASN A 204 -25.03 -32.60 -18.56
CA ASN A 204 -26.26 -32.97 -17.88
C ASN A 204 -27.48 -32.49 -18.67
N PRO A 205 -28.22 -33.38 -19.36
CA PRO A 205 -29.38 -33.03 -20.19
C PRO A 205 -30.51 -32.33 -19.42
N VAL A 206 -30.65 -32.61 -18.12
CA VAL A 206 -31.64 -31.94 -17.26
C VAL A 206 -31.22 -30.47 -17.01
N LEU A 207 -29.95 -30.21 -16.70
CA LEU A 207 -29.46 -28.85 -16.52
C LEU A 207 -29.52 -28.05 -17.82
N GLU A 208 -29.26 -28.68 -18.95
CA GLU A 208 -29.38 -28.04 -20.27
C GLU A 208 -30.83 -27.64 -20.57
N ALA A 209 -31.80 -28.52 -20.30
CA ALA A 209 -33.21 -28.22 -20.46
C ALA A 209 -33.68 -27.06 -19.54
N LEU A 210 -33.22 -27.03 -18.28
CA LEU A 210 -33.51 -25.97 -17.34
C LEU A 210 -32.87 -24.61 -17.78
N ALA A 211 -31.64 -24.63 -18.30
CA ALA A 211 -30.99 -23.43 -18.83
C ALA A 211 -31.75 -22.85 -20.04
N ARG A 212 -32.19 -23.70 -20.96
CA ARG A 212 -33.04 -23.30 -22.10
C ARG A 212 -34.39 -22.73 -21.65
N ALA A 213 -35.03 -23.33 -20.63
CA ALA A 213 -36.28 -22.85 -20.09
C ALA A 213 -36.16 -21.48 -19.43
N LYS A 214 -35.07 -21.23 -18.69
CA LYS A 214 -34.75 -19.90 -18.11
C LYS A 214 -34.50 -18.83 -19.17
N ALA A 215 -33.79 -19.18 -20.25
CA ALA A 215 -33.50 -18.26 -21.35
C ALA A 215 -34.75 -17.88 -22.16
N ARG A 216 -35.80 -18.70 -22.11
CA ARG A 216 -37.10 -18.47 -22.81
C ARG A 216 -38.11 -17.66 -22.02
N LYS A 217 -37.91 -17.40 -20.73
CA LYS A 217 -38.75 -16.46 -19.97
C LYS A 217 -38.35 -15.05 -20.36
N PRO A 218 -39.16 -14.28 -21.12
CA PRO A 218 -38.95 -12.84 -21.23
C PRO A 218 -39.18 -12.27 -19.84
N ASP A 219 -38.35 -11.28 -19.47
CA ASP A 219 -38.58 -10.47 -18.29
C ASP A 219 -40.01 -9.93 -18.38
N ALA A 220 -40.87 -10.43 -17.50
CA ALA A 220 -42.18 -9.85 -17.32
C ALA A 220 -41.91 -8.47 -16.69
N ALA A 221 -42.03 -7.46 -17.50
CA ALA A 221 -41.99 -6.06 -17.03
C ALA A 221 -43.14 -5.85 -16.03
N PRO A 222 -42.88 -5.04 -14.98
CA PRO A 222 -43.90 -4.66 -14.01
C PRO A 222 -44.99 -3.76 -14.61
#